data_068ad55d0155aeae76dfe8433f9bebd9
#
_entry.id   068ad55d0155aeae76dfe8433f9bebd9
#
_cell.length_a   1.000
_cell.length_b   1.000
_cell.length_c   1.000
_cell.angle_alpha   90.00
_cell.angle_beta   90.00
_cell.angle_gamma   90.00
#
_symmetry.space_group_name_H-M   'P 1'
#
loop_
_entity.id
_entity.type
_entity.pdbx_description
1 polymer ?
#
loop_
_entity_poly.entity_id
_entity_poly.type
_entity_poly.pdbx_seq_one_letter_code
_entity_poly.pdbx_strand_id
1 'polypeptide(L)'
;MENVKPMKIVLIEDDVSDCKAFIECANRRKDVLFVGITDNSDEGLDFVKNKLPEAVILDLELNWGGGSGTDFLKKFYKLDLPTRPIIVLTTRNRSQMMHTKLHEQFAIEWIFCKEQKTYSADMVVEQLLDLRPFLHRQEKNSPNLQTIETPEELKKRVMARINNELNEFGVSPKYKGRRVAEECIYRLIGKKNDGDSEKVFNELAVEWKTHYNNIVRPLETAILKAWNNPNDMERLLMVYTAPVRNEIGAPTPTEFIHYYADKIRRDM
;
A
#
# COMPACT_ATOMS: atom_id res chain seq x y z
N MET A 1 -6.60 29.97 -27.51
CA MET A 1 -5.89 29.77 -26.25
C MET A 1 -6.81 28.89 -25.40
N GLU A 2 -6.45 27.63 -25.19
CA GLU A 2 -7.21 26.75 -24.30
C GLU A 2 -7.22 27.36 -22.90
N ASN A 3 -8.41 27.45 -22.33
CA ASN A 3 -8.63 27.98 -20.97
C ASN A 3 -8.22 26.89 -19.97
N VAL A 4 -6.91 26.74 -19.76
CA VAL A 4 -6.38 25.75 -18.81
C VAL A 4 -6.86 26.13 -17.41
N LYS A 5 -7.74 25.32 -16.84
CA LYS A 5 -8.22 25.50 -15.47
C LYS A 5 -7.02 25.39 -14.51
N PRO A 6 -6.80 26.35 -13.59
CA PRO A 6 -5.69 26.29 -12.66
C PRO A 6 -5.76 25.04 -11.79
N MET A 7 -4.62 24.41 -11.53
CA MET A 7 -4.47 23.29 -10.62
C MET A 7 -4.72 23.76 -9.18
N LYS A 8 -5.69 23.15 -8.51
CA LYS A 8 -6.00 23.46 -7.12
C LYS A 8 -5.04 22.73 -6.19
N ILE A 9 -4.33 23.47 -5.35
CA ILE A 9 -3.33 22.95 -4.44
C ILE A 9 -3.66 23.38 -3.00
N VAL A 10 -3.46 22.50 -2.03
CA VAL A 10 -3.39 22.83 -0.61
C VAL A 10 -1.92 22.79 -0.19
N LEU A 11 -1.46 23.82 0.51
CA LEU A 11 -0.14 23.90 1.10
C LEU A 11 -0.25 23.77 2.62
N ILE A 12 0.50 22.82 3.20
CA ILE A 12 0.61 22.59 4.64
C ILE A 12 2.07 22.76 5.00
N GLU A 13 2.41 23.91 5.57
CA GLU A 13 3.79 24.38 5.76
C GLU A 13 3.79 25.39 6.91
N ASP A 14 4.71 25.25 7.87
CA ASP A 14 4.82 26.14 9.02
C ASP A 14 5.96 27.19 8.88
N ASP A 15 6.87 26.98 7.92
CA ASP A 15 7.92 27.98 7.65
C ASP A 15 7.35 29.13 6.80
N VAL A 16 7.32 30.31 7.42
CA VAL A 16 6.78 31.53 6.78
C VAL A 16 7.52 31.89 5.50
N SER A 17 8.81 31.60 5.40
CA SER A 17 9.62 31.92 4.21
C SER A 17 9.28 30.97 3.06
N ASP A 18 9.07 29.68 3.35
CA ASP A 18 8.63 28.68 2.37
C ASP A 18 7.21 28.98 1.90
N CYS A 19 6.28 29.32 2.82
CA CYS A 19 4.93 29.77 2.47
C CYS A 19 4.96 30.96 1.50
N LYS A 20 5.78 32.00 1.78
CA LYS A 20 5.92 33.15 0.91
C LYS A 20 6.44 32.77 -0.46
N ALA A 21 7.45 31.90 -0.53
CA ALA A 21 8.01 31.44 -1.82
C ALA A 21 6.94 30.74 -2.69
N PHE A 22 6.11 29.88 -2.10
CA PHE A 22 5.00 29.24 -2.80
C PHE A 22 3.92 30.24 -3.25
N ILE A 23 3.55 31.20 -2.41
CA ILE A 23 2.59 32.26 -2.75
C ILE A 23 3.12 33.12 -3.90
N GLU A 24 4.38 33.51 -3.83
CA GLU A 24 5.01 34.29 -4.89
C GLU A 24 5.10 33.52 -6.22
N CYS A 25 5.40 32.19 -6.15
CA CYS A 25 5.35 31.31 -7.32
C CYS A 25 3.96 31.32 -7.96
N ALA A 26 2.90 31.11 -7.16
CA ALA A 26 1.53 31.09 -7.67
C ALA A 26 1.09 32.46 -8.24
N ASN A 27 1.50 33.57 -7.63
CA ASN A 27 1.16 34.92 -8.10
C ASN A 27 1.75 35.25 -9.48
N ARG A 28 2.85 34.59 -9.87
CA ARG A 28 3.47 34.72 -11.20
C ARG A 28 2.82 33.83 -12.25
N ARG A 29 1.89 32.93 -11.85
CA ARG A 29 1.34 31.86 -12.70
C ARG A 29 -0.18 31.99 -12.80
N LYS A 30 -0.75 31.45 -13.89
CA LYS A 30 -2.20 31.35 -14.09
C LYS A 30 -2.72 29.92 -14.06
N ASP A 31 -1.81 28.95 -14.00
CA ASP A 31 -2.06 27.52 -14.07
C ASP A 31 -2.09 26.85 -12.69
N VAL A 32 -1.89 27.61 -11.60
CA VAL A 32 -1.87 27.15 -10.21
C VAL A 32 -2.76 28.03 -9.34
N LEU A 33 -3.47 27.42 -8.39
CA LEU A 33 -4.29 28.11 -7.40
C LEU A 33 -4.16 27.41 -6.04
N PHE A 34 -3.57 28.08 -5.04
CA PHE A 34 -3.66 27.61 -3.67
C PHE A 34 -5.06 27.86 -3.11
N VAL A 35 -5.79 26.77 -2.82
CA VAL A 35 -7.15 26.83 -2.28
C VAL A 35 -7.19 26.74 -0.75
N GLY A 36 -6.05 26.45 -0.12
CA GLY A 36 -5.81 26.47 1.32
C GLY A 36 -4.32 26.52 1.60
N ILE A 37 -3.93 27.32 2.61
CA ILE A 37 -2.56 27.39 3.14
C ILE A 37 -2.71 27.38 4.64
N THR A 38 -1.99 26.48 5.31
CA THR A 38 -2.04 26.33 6.78
C THR A 38 -0.76 25.72 7.31
N ASP A 39 -0.46 25.99 8.57
CA ASP A 39 0.60 25.35 9.36
C ASP A 39 0.08 24.18 10.21
N ASN A 40 -1.23 23.89 10.14
CA ASN A 40 -1.92 22.92 10.98
C ASN A 40 -2.39 21.70 10.17
N SER A 41 -2.00 20.49 10.63
CA SER A 41 -2.34 19.22 9.95
C SER A 41 -3.84 18.94 9.91
N ASP A 42 -4.61 19.31 10.94
CA ASP A 42 -6.05 19.06 11.01
C ASP A 42 -6.82 20.04 10.13
N GLU A 43 -6.44 21.31 10.11
CA GLU A 43 -7.00 22.30 9.19
C GLU A 43 -6.68 21.93 7.73
N GLY A 44 -5.47 21.43 7.48
CA GLY A 44 -5.10 20.88 6.16
C GLY A 44 -6.03 19.76 5.69
N LEU A 45 -6.41 18.85 6.59
CA LEU A 45 -7.39 17.80 6.29
C LEU A 45 -8.78 18.38 5.97
N ASP A 46 -9.19 19.43 6.67
CA ASP A 46 -10.46 20.09 6.41
C ASP A 46 -10.46 20.83 5.07
N PHE A 47 -9.33 21.45 4.69
CA PHE A 47 -9.18 22.00 3.33
C PHE A 47 -9.28 20.91 2.26
N VAL A 48 -8.65 19.75 2.47
CA VAL A 48 -8.74 18.63 1.52
C VAL A 48 -10.18 18.17 1.34
N LYS A 49 -10.93 17.96 2.43
CA LYS A 49 -12.34 17.54 2.39
C LYS A 49 -13.24 18.55 1.70
N ASN A 50 -13.07 19.83 2.03
CA ASN A 50 -14.01 20.89 1.64
C ASN A 50 -13.69 21.51 0.27
N LYS A 51 -12.41 21.53 -0.13
CA LYS A 51 -11.96 22.21 -1.37
C LYS A 51 -11.67 21.23 -2.49
N LEU A 52 -11.51 19.94 -2.18
CA LEU A 52 -11.18 18.88 -3.13
C LEU A 52 -10.04 19.30 -4.06
N PRO A 53 -8.82 19.54 -3.53
CA PRO A 53 -7.67 19.93 -4.33
C PRO A 53 -7.21 18.80 -5.24
N GLU A 54 -6.45 19.13 -6.31
CA GLU A 54 -5.79 18.15 -7.16
C GLU A 54 -4.45 17.68 -6.55
N ALA A 55 -3.82 18.53 -5.72
CA ALA A 55 -2.59 18.18 -5.01
C ALA A 55 -2.52 18.79 -3.59
N VAL A 56 -1.70 18.17 -2.75
CA VAL A 56 -1.30 18.69 -1.44
C VAL A 56 0.23 18.72 -1.40
N ILE A 57 0.78 19.88 -1.08
CA ILE A 57 2.18 20.03 -0.72
C ILE A 57 2.22 20.00 0.81
N LEU A 58 2.93 19.03 1.39
CA LEU A 58 2.96 18.77 2.82
C LEU A 58 4.39 18.80 3.34
N ASP A 59 4.68 19.70 4.25
CA ASP A 59 5.90 19.59 5.06
C ASP A 59 5.78 18.48 6.10
N LEU A 60 6.82 17.65 6.19
CA LEU A 60 6.89 16.60 7.20
C LEU A 60 7.18 17.14 8.59
N GLU A 61 7.97 18.20 8.67
CA GLU A 61 8.47 18.79 9.91
C GLU A 61 7.60 19.98 10.36
N LEU A 62 6.29 19.79 10.53
CA LEU A 62 5.43 20.82 11.12
C LEU A 62 5.74 20.95 12.62
N ASN A 63 6.37 22.05 13.01
CA ASN A 63 6.79 22.32 14.39
C ASN A 63 5.81 23.22 15.15
N TRP A 64 4.99 24.00 14.42
CA TRP A 64 4.03 24.97 14.95
C TRP A 64 2.62 24.60 14.45
N GLY A 65 1.59 25.08 15.06
CA GLY A 65 0.21 24.93 14.58
C GLY A 65 -0.54 23.64 14.95
N GLY A 66 0.16 22.61 15.39
CA GLY A 66 -0.44 21.34 15.86
C GLY A 66 -0.47 20.21 14.83
N GLY A 67 -0.07 19.03 15.29
CA GLY A 67 0.11 17.83 14.49
C GLY A 67 1.42 17.82 13.72
N SER A 68 1.72 16.69 13.10
CA SER A 68 2.88 16.51 12.23
C SER A 68 2.45 16.13 10.81
N GLY A 69 3.35 16.28 9.83
CA GLY A 69 3.07 15.80 8.47
C GLY A 69 2.72 14.30 8.44
N THR A 70 3.36 13.51 9.30
CA THR A 70 3.03 12.07 9.46
C THR A 70 1.63 11.84 10.06
N ASP A 71 1.17 12.69 10.97
CA ASP A 71 -0.19 12.58 11.52
C ASP A 71 -1.24 12.99 10.49
N PHE A 72 -0.94 13.99 9.66
CA PHE A 72 -1.76 14.31 8.50
C PHE A 72 -1.91 13.07 7.60
N LEU A 73 -0.80 12.43 7.21
CA LEU A 73 -0.84 11.24 6.33
C LEU A 73 -1.69 10.10 6.92
N LYS A 74 -1.48 9.77 8.21
CA LYS A 74 -2.27 8.72 8.89
C LYS A 74 -3.77 8.99 8.87
N LYS A 75 -4.18 10.25 9.04
CA LYS A 75 -5.58 10.66 9.02
C LYS A 75 -6.10 10.76 7.59
N PHE A 76 -5.30 11.31 6.66
CA PHE A 76 -5.65 11.47 5.25
C PHE A 76 -5.98 10.13 4.58
N TYR A 77 -5.17 9.09 4.81
CA TYR A 77 -5.43 7.77 4.22
C TYR A 77 -6.69 7.07 4.76
N LYS A 78 -7.26 7.56 5.86
CA LYS A 78 -8.55 7.10 6.40
C LYS A 78 -9.74 7.86 5.85
N LEU A 79 -9.52 8.94 5.10
CA LEU A 79 -10.61 9.73 4.53
C LEU A 79 -11.23 9.00 3.34
N ASP A 80 -12.54 9.05 3.29
CA ASP A 80 -13.33 8.70 2.09
C ASP A 80 -13.49 9.98 1.25
N LEU A 81 -12.77 10.06 0.16
CA LEU A 81 -12.74 11.23 -0.74
C LEU A 81 -13.20 10.81 -2.13
N PRO A 82 -14.05 11.61 -2.80
CA PRO A 82 -14.51 11.32 -4.16
C PRO A 82 -13.35 11.29 -5.18
N THR A 83 -12.32 12.10 -4.94
CA THR A 83 -11.06 12.10 -5.68
C THR A 83 -9.93 12.33 -4.69
N ARG A 84 -8.84 11.57 -4.82
CA ARG A 84 -7.67 11.74 -3.96
C ARG A 84 -6.68 12.69 -4.62
N PRO A 85 -6.22 13.74 -3.90
CA PRO A 85 -5.14 14.57 -4.40
C PRO A 85 -3.80 13.82 -4.43
N ILE A 86 -2.88 14.22 -5.30
CA ILE A 86 -1.47 13.83 -5.17
C ILE A 86 -0.91 14.43 -3.88
N ILE A 87 -0.17 13.63 -3.12
CA ILE A 87 0.61 14.13 -1.99
C ILE A 87 2.07 14.28 -2.43
N VAL A 88 2.59 15.48 -2.32
CA VAL A 88 4.00 15.80 -2.47
C VAL A 88 4.54 16.19 -1.10
N LEU A 89 5.60 15.53 -0.67
CA LEU A 89 6.25 15.84 0.59
C LEU A 89 7.44 16.80 0.38
N THR A 90 7.56 17.75 1.28
CA THR A 90 8.78 18.54 1.47
C THR A 90 9.38 18.19 2.82
N THR A 91 10.72 18.17 2.95
CA THR A 91 11.40 17.80 4.20
C THR A 91 12.83 18.34 4.22
N ARG A 92 13.33 18.67 5.40
CA ARG A 92 14.76 18.95 5.62
C ARG A 92 15.56 17.67 5.88
N ASN A 93 14.89 16.56 6.12
CA ASN A 93 15.52 15.27 6.43
C ASN A 93 16.03 14.58 5.17
N ARG A 94 17.34 14.31 5.12
CA ARG A 94 18.00 13.60 4.00
C ARG A 94 18.06 12.09 4.16
N SER A 95 17.45 11.52 5.20
CA SER A 95 17.53 10.10 5.50
C SER A 95 16.79 9.27 4.46
N GLN A 96 17.54 8.53 3.68
CA GLN A 96 17.01 7.62 2.67
C GLN A 96 16.14 6.52 3.29
N MET A 97 16.49 6.07 4.51
CA MET A 97 15.68 5.12 5.27
C MET A 97 14.30 5.69 5.61
N MET A 98 14.21 6.97 5.96
CA MET A 98 12.93 7.63 6.23
C MET A 98 12.10 7.73 4.95
N HIS A 99 12.70 8.12 3.83
CA HIS A 99 12.03 8.20 2.53
C HIS A 99 11.48 6.82 2.10
N THR A 100 12.28 5.75 2.26
CA THR A 100 11.84 4.38 1.99
C THR A 100 10.63 3.99 2.86
N LYS A 101 10.67 4.27 4.16
CA LYS A 101 9.54 3.99 5.07
C LYS A 101 8.26 4.76 4.69
N LEU A 102 8.38 6.03 4.28
CA LEU A 102 7.24 6.83 3.84
C LEU A 102 6.65 6.28 2.54
N HIS A 103 7.50 5.85 1.63
CA HIS A 103 7.08 5.20 0.39
C HIS A 103 6.35 3.87 0.69
N GLU A 104 6.92 3.01 1.53
CA GLU A 104 6.33 1.71 1.89
C GLU A 104 5.02 1.86 2.67
N GLN A 105 4.96 2.81 3.61
CA GLN A 105 3.80 2.98 4.50
C GLN A 105 2.65 3.76 3.86
N PHE A 106 2.96 4.76 3.03
CA PHE A 106 2.00 5.73 2.52
C PHE A 106 1.99 5.83 0.99
N ALA A 107 2.73 4.97 0.27
CA ALA A 107 2.88 5.02 -1.19
C ALA A 107 3.24 6.44 -1.71
N ILE A 108 4.06 7.18 -0.95
CA ILE A 108 4.52 8.51 -1.35
C ILE A 108 5.69 8.36 -2.32
N GLU A 109 5.50 8.84 -3.54
CA GLU A 109 6.52 8.77 -4.60
C GLU A 109 7.35 10.05 -4.70
N TRP A 110 6.79 11.18 -4.27
CA TRP A 110 7.38 12.51 -4.48
C TRP A 110 7.77 13.13 -3.15
N ILE A 111 9.09 13.10 -2.87
CA ILE A 111 9.69 13.68 -1.68
C ILE A 111 10.79 14.64 -2.10
N PHE A 112 10.64 15.92 -1.78
CA PHE A 112 11.61 16.95 -2.06
C PHE A 112 12.37 17.34 -0.80
N CYS A 113 13.70 17.22 -0.84
CA CYS A 113 14.54 17.65 0.25
C CYS A 113 14.85 19.15 0.12
N LYS A 114 14.39 19.95 1.09
CA LYS A 114 14.58 21.42 1.14
C LYS A 114 16.04 21.86 1.16
N GLU A 115 16.94 20.96 1.57
CA GLU A 115 18.38 21.20 1.63
C GLU A 115 19.13 20.94 0.31
N GLN A 116 18.43 20.51 -0.75
CA GLN A 116 19.04 20.37 -2.05
C GLN A 116 19.19 21.75 -2.72
N LYS A 117 20.31 21.94 -3.42
CA LYS A 117 20.59 23.21 -4.10
C LYS A 117 19.56 23.57 -5.19
N THR A 118 18.88 22.56 -5.73
CA THR A 118 17.85 22.70 -6.76
C THR A 118 16.46 22.92 -6.20
N TYR A 119 16.28 22.80 -4.87
CA TYR A 119 14.97 22.98 -4.26
C TYR A 119 14.50 24.45 -4.37
N SER A 120 13.29 24.60 -4.86
CA SER A 120 12.56 25.87 -4.87
C SER A 120 11.07 25.61 -5.00
N ALA A 121 10.24 26.57 -4.60
CA ALA A 121 8.79 26.49 -4.78
C ALA A 121 8.41 26.32 -6.26
N ASP A 122 9.10 27.04 -7.17
CA ASP A 122 8.90 26.92 -8.61
C ASP A 122 9.15 25.48 -9.10
N MET A 123 10.25 24.85 -8.66
CA MET A 123 10.57 23.48 -9.04
C MET A 123 9.51 22.47 -8.56
N VAL A 124 9.06 22.59 -7.30
CA VAL A 124 8.01 21.71 -6.77
C VAL A 124 6.70 21.86 -7.55
N VAL A 125 6.30 23.09 -7.83
CA VAL A 125 5.08 23.40 -8.60
C VAL A 125 5.19 22.91 -10.04
N GLU A 126 6.34 23.07 -10.69
CA GLU A 126 6.56 22.57 -12.06
C GLU A 126 6.44 21.04 -12.13
N GLN A 127 7.05 20.34 -11.18
CA GLN A 127 6.92 18.88 -11.11
C GLN A 127 5.46 18.44 -10.89
N LEU A 128 4.68 19.15 -10.05
CA LEU A 128 3.26 18.89 -9.90
C LEU A 128 2.46 19.08 -11.20
N LEU A 129 2.76 20.14 -11.94
CA LEU A 129 2.10 20.42 -13.22
C LEU A 129 2.45 19.37 -14.28
N ASP A 130 3.69 18.91 -14.32
CA ASP A 130 4.14 17.83 -15.20
C ASP A 130 3.42 16.50 -14.89
N LEU A 131 3.05 16.29 -13.63
CA LEU A 131 2.28 15.12 -13.21
C LEU A 131 0.78 15.21 -13.53
N ARG A 132 0.25 16.42 -13.68
CA ARG A 132 -1.19 16.66 -13.89
C ARG A 132 -1.81 15.86 -15.05
N PRO A 133 -1.19 15.69 -16.23
CA PRO A 133 -1.74 14.88 -17.31
C PRO A 133 -1.88 13.40 -16.95
N PHE A 134 -1.08 12.91 -15.99
CA PHE A 134 -1.12 11.53 -15.53
C PHE A 134 -2.22 11.31 -14.50
N LEU A 135 -2.65 12.35 -13.76
CA LEU A 135 -3.77 12.28 -12.82
C LEU A 135 -5.08 11.92 -13.53
N HIS A 136 -5.37 12.58 -14.63
CA HIS A 136 -6.58 12.32 -15.41
C HIS A 136 -6.53 11.01 -16.20
N ARG A 137 -5.33 10.43 -16.43
CA ARG A 137 -5.18 9.08 -16.98
C ARG A 137 -5.41 8.01 -15.93
N GLN A 138 -5.14 8.30 -14.68
CA GLN A 138 -5.39 7.35 -13.58
C GLN A 138 -6.88 7.15 -13.32
N GLU A 139 -7.76 8.10 -13.62
CA GLU A 139 -9.22 7.89 -13.62
C GLU A 139 -9.69 6.84 -14.66
N LYS A 140 -8.90 6.58 -15.72
CA LYS A 140 -9.24 5.59 -16.75
C LYS A 140 -8.41 4.30 -16.71
N ASN A 141 -7.25 4.27 -16.04
CA ASN A 141 -6.31 3.14 -16.12
C ASN A 141 -5.48 2.91 -14.84
N SER A 142 -5.86 3.45 -13.67
CA SER A 142 -5.16 3.10 -12.43
C SER A 142 -5.58 1.75 -11.92
N PRO A 143 -4.61 0.83 -11.75
CA PRO A 143 -4.79 -0.17 -10.74
C PRO A 143 -4.62 0.54 -9.38
N ASN A 144 -5.74 0.70 -8.65
CA ASN A 144 -5.78 1.05 -7.23
C ASN A 144 -5.41 2.48 -6.77
N LEU A 145 -6.40 3.37 -6.84
CA LEU A 145 -6.77 4.23 -5.72
C LEU A 145 -8.25 3.97 -5.44
N GLN A 146 -8.52 3.26 -4.39
CA GLN A 146 -9.81 2.86 -3.82
C GLN A 146 -11.04 3.45 -4.51
N THR A 147 -11.44 2.99 -5.69
CA THR A 147 -12.79 2.53 -5.87
C THR A 147 -13.02 1.59 -4.70
N ILE A 148 -14.13 1.69 -4.00
CA ILE A 148 -14.60 0.64 -3.10
C ILE A 148 -14.44 -0.63 -3.93
N GLU A 149 -13.32 -1.36 -3.70
CA GLU A 149 -13.09 -2.62 -4.39
C GLU A 149 -14.35 -3.43 -4.13
N THR A 150 -15.03 -3.80 -5.18
CA THR A 150 -16.13 -4.73 -5.00
C THR A 150 -15.58 -5.95 -4.28
N PRO A 151 -16.34 -6.63 -3.44
CA PRO A 151 -15.87 -7.86 -2.78
C PRO A 151 -15.24 -8.85 -3.76
N GLU A 152 -15.65 -8.81 -5.02
CA GLU A 152 -15.11 -9.64 -6.11
C GLU A 152 -13.73 -9.19 -6.60
N GLU A 153 -13.50 -7.88 -6.73
CA GLU A 153 -12.21 -7.31 -7.11
C GLU A 153 -11.17 -7.52 -6.00
N LEU A 154 -11.56 -7.29 -4.74
CA LEU A 154 -10.73 -7.58 -3.57
C LEU A 154 -10.34 -9.07 -3.54
N LYS A 155 -11.31 -9.97 -3.74
CA LYS A 155 -11.06 -11.41 -3.82
C LYS A 155 -10.07 -11.73 -4.94
N LYS A 156 -10.24 -11.16 -6.13
CA LYS A 156 -9.35 -11.38 -7.28
C LYS A 156 -7.92 -10.92 -6.99
N ARG A 157 -7.74 -9.76 -6.36
CA ARG A 157 -6.43 -9.22 -5.97
C ARG A 157 -5.74 -10.08 -4.91
N VAL A 158 -6.49 -10.44 -3.86
CA VAL A 158 -5.97 -11.31 -2.80
C VAL A 158 -5.59 -12.68 -3.37
N MET A 159 -6.42 -13.26 -4.22
CA MET A 159 -6.13 -14.55 -4.87
C MET A 159 -4.92 -14.48 -5.79
N ALA A 160 -4.72 -13.38 -6.51
CA ALA A 160 -3.52 -13.17 -7.34
C ALA A 160 -2.25 -13.14 -6.47
N ARG A 161 -2.30 -12.46 -5.31
CA ARG A 161 -1.18 -12.42 -4.36
C ARG A 161 -0.89 -13.80 -3.78
N ILE A 162 -1.92 -14.53 -3.34
CA ILE A 162 -1.78 -15.91 -2.84
C ILE A 162 -1.11 -16.79 -3.92
N ASN A 163 -1.55 -16.67 -5.17
CA ASN A 163 -1.00 -17.43 -6.27
C ASN A 163 0.48 -17.14 -6.51
N ASN A 164 0.91 -15.88 -6.41
CA ASN A 164 2.31 -15.50 -6.54
C ASN A 164 3.16 -16.12 -5.43
N GLU A 165 2.75 -16.02 -4.17
CA GLU A 165 3.47 -16.60 -3.03
C GLU A 165 3.60 -18.14 -3.15
N LEU A 166 2.52 -18.81 -3.56
CA LEU A 166 2.54 -20.25 -3.75
C LEU A 166 3.39 -20.68 -4.96
N ASN A 167 3.50 -19.85 -6.00
CA ASN A 167 4.40 -20.08 -7.13
C ASN A 167 5.87 -19.93 -6.68
N GLU A 168 6.17 -18.89 -5.90
CA GLU A 168 7.50 -18.67 -5.35
C GLU A 168 7.94 -19.82 -4.44
N PHE A 169 7.04 -20.37 -3.63
CA PHE A 169 7.33 -21.56 -2.83
C PHE A 169 7.47 -22.84 -3.68
N GLY A 170 6.94 -22.86 -4.91
CA GLY A 170 7.04 -24.02 -5.80
C GLY A 170 5.86 -24.99 -5.71
N VAL A 171 4.74 -24.62 -5.10
CA VAL A 171 3.52 -25.41 -5.10
C VAL A 171 2.86 -25.37 -6.48
N SER A 172 3.02 -26.43 -7.25
CA SER A 172 2.51 -26.49 -8.62
C SER A 172 0.98 -26.45 -8.69
N PRO A 173 0.40 -25.68 -9.65
CA PRO A 173 -1.05 -25.65 -9.89
C PRO A 173 -1.70 -26.99 -10.22
N LYS A 174 -0.90 -27.98 -10.62
CA LYS A 174 -1.37 -29.34 -10.95
C LYS A 174 -1.80 -30.16 -9.73
N TYR A 175 -1.38 -29.76 -8.52
CA TYR A 175 -1.70 -30.51 -7.31
C TYR A 175 -3.01 -30.04 -6.68
N LYS A 176 -3.83 -31.01 -6.23
CA LYS A 176 -5.05 -30.71 -5.46
C LYS A 176 -4.77 -29.86 -4.22
N GLY A 177 -3.62 -30.11 -3.58
CA GLY A 177 -3.18 -29.34 -2.40
C GLY A 177 -2.98 -27.85 -2.67
N ARG A 178 -2.69 -27.45 -3.91
CA ARG A 178 -2.60 -26.05 -4.33
C ARG A 178 -3.93 -25.32 -4.11
N ARG A 179 -5.02 -25.90 -4.61
CA ARG A 179 -6.37 -25.32 -4.45
C ARG A 179 -6.79 -25.27 -2.98
N VAL A 180 -6.40 -26.27 -2.18
CA VAL A 180 -6.62 -26.25 -0.73
C VAL A 180 -5.86 -25.10 -0.08
N ALA A 181 -4.57 -24.90 -0.42
CA ALA A 181 -3.76 -23.80 0.11
C ALA A 181 -4.39 -22.44 -0.21
N GLU A 182 -4.77 -22.23 -1.46
CA GLU A 182 -5.41 -20.99 -1.93
C GLU A 182 -6.64 -20.64 -1.11
N GLU A 183 -7.54 -21.60 -0.95
CA GLU A 183 -8.81 -21.39 -0.25
C GLU A 183 -8.60 -21.20 1.27
N CYS A 184 -7.72 -21.98 1.89
CA CYS A 184 -7.44 -21.85 3.32
C CYS A 184 -6.74 -20.52 3.66
N ILE A 185 -5.74 -20.11 2.89
CA ILE A 185 -5.04 -18.84 3.07
C ILE A 185 -6.02 -17.68 2.89
N TYR A 186 -6.85 -17.71 1.85
CA TYR A 186 -7.85 -16.68 1.60
C TYR A 186 -8.82 -16.52 2.79
N ARG A 187 -9.33 -17.62 3.35
CA ARG A 187 -10.23 -17.60 4.51
C ARG A 187 -9.54 -17.05 5.77
N LEU A 188 -8.28 -17.42 5.98
CA LEU A 188 -7.51 -16.91 7.12
C LEU A 188 -7.24 -15.41 7.01
N ILE A 189 -6.97 -14.87 5.82
CA ILE A 189 -6.78 -13.43 5.60
C ILE A 189 -8.04 -12.65 6.01
N GLY A 190 -9.22 -13.13 5.69
CA GLY A 190 -10.50 -12.48 6.03
C GLY A 190 -10.91 -12.55 7.50
N LYS A 191 -10.31 -13.46 8.30
CA LYS A 191 -10.62 -13.60 9.72
C LYS A 191 -9.62 -12.78 10.56
N LYS A 192 -10.08 -11.71 11.21
CA LYS A 192 -9.27 -10.94 12.18
C LYS A 192 -8.96 -11.83 13.40
N ASN A 193 -7.64 -12.03 13.68
CA ASN A 193 -7.07 -12.68 14.86
C ASN A 193 -7.68 -14.05 15.27
N ASP A 194 -6.85 -15.10 15.37
CA ASP A 194 -7.16 -16.48 15.76
C ASP A 194 -8.07 -17.27 14.79
N GLY A 195 -7.75 -17.21 13.50
CA GLY A 195 -8.27 -18.20 12.57
C GLY A 195 -7.74 -19.60 12.92
N ASP A 196 -8.51 -20.40 13.65
CA ASP A 196 -8.19 -21.81 13.88
C ASP A 196 -8.15 -22.54 12.53
N SER A 197 -6.95 -23.01 12.16
CA SER A 197 -6.74 -23.74 10.90
C SER A 197 -7.55 -25.03 10.83
N GLU A 198 -7.72 -25.72 11.96
CA GLU A 198 -8.53 -26.94 12.04
C GLU A 198 -9.99 -26.64 11.70
N LYS A 199 -10.50 -25.51 12.17
CA LYS A 199 -11.83 -25.02 11.83
C LYS A 199 -11.94 -24.70 10.34
N VAL A 200 -10.92 -24.06 9.74
CA VAL A 200 -10.91 -23.75 8.31
C VAL A 200 -10.89 -25.04 7.47
N PHE A 201 -10.09 -26.05 7.85
CA PHE A 201 -10.06 -27.34 7.15
C PHE A 201 -11.40 -28.07 7.26
N ASN A 202 -12.05 -28.06 8.42
CA ASN A 202 -13.36 -28.66 8.63
C ASN A 202 -14.45 -27.97 7.84
N GLU A 203 -14.49 -26.64 7.83
CA GLU A 203 -15.42 -25.84 7.03
C GLU A 203 -15.27 -26.17 5.53
N LEU A 204 -14.03 -26.28 5.05
CA LEU A 204 -13.75 -26.61 3.66
C LEU A 204 -14.14 -28.07 3.32
N ALA A 205 -13.93 -29.00 4.24
CA ALA A 205 -14.35 -30.42 4.07
C ALA A 205 -15.87 -30.54 3.95
N VAL A 206 -16.62 -29.81 4.77
CA VAL A 206 -18.10 -29.76 4.69
C VAL A 206 -18.57 -29.17 3.36
N GLU A 207 -18.00 -28.02 2.96
CA GLU A 207 -18.38 -27.34 1.72
C GLU A 207 -18.09 -28.20 0.47
N TRP A 208 -16.94 -28.86 0.44
CA TRP A 208 -16.55 -29.73 -0.66
C TRP A 208 -17.12 -31.14 -0.56
N LYS A 209 -18.00 -31.40 0.43
CA LYS A 209 -18.64 -32.69 0.68
C LYS A 209 -17.63 -33.84 0.72
N THR A 210 -16.57 -33.65 1.48
CA THR A 210 -15.46 -34.59 1.61
C THR A 210 -15.01 -34.75 3.07
N HIS A 211 -14.10 -35.69 3.33
CA HIS A 211 -13.53 -35.89 4.65
C HIS A 211 -12.34 -34.94 4.90
N TYR A 212 -12.12 -34.57 6.16
CA TYR A 212 -10.99 -33.77 6.64
C TYR A 212 -9.64 -34.19 6.04
N ASN A 213 -9.35 -35.49 6.07
CA ASN A 213 -8.11 -36.03 5.53
C ASN A 213 -7.93 -35.79 4.01
N ASN A 214 -9.02 -35.66 3.26
CA ASN A 214 -8.96 -35.35 1.82
C ASN A 214 -8.67 -33.86 1.55
N ILE A 215 -8.69 -33.01 2.58
CA ILE A 215 -8.26 -31.62 2.55
C ILE A 215 -6.79 -31.54 2.97
N VAL A 216 -6.44 -32.07 4.14
CA VAL A 216 -5.11 -31.87 4.75
C VAL A 216 -4.01 -32.65 4.02
N ARG A 217 -4.21 -33.93 3.71
CA ARG A 217 -3.19 -34.76 3.04
C ARG A 217 -2.73 -34.27 1.66
N PRO A 218 -3.62 -33.83 0.76
CA PRO A 218 -3.18 -33.22 -0.52
C PRO A 218 -2.35 -31.97 -0.32
N LEU A 219 -2.69 -31.11 0.66
CA LEU A 219 -1.92 -29.93 1.02
C LEU A 219 -0.53 -30.30 1.54
N GLU A 220 -0.45 -31.20 2.50
CA GLU A 220 0.80 -31.73 3.03
C GLU A 220 1.69 -32.30 1.92
N THR A 221 1.11 -33.13 1.04
CA THR A 221 1.83 -33.71 -0.10
C THR A 221 2.39 -32.63 -1.02
N ALA A 222 1.63 -31.55 -1.27
CA ALA A 222 2.06 -30.46 -2.15
C ALA A 222 3.18 -29.64 -1.51
N ILE A 223 3.11 -29.38 -0.21
CA ILE A 223 4.17 -28.72 0.56
C ILE A 223 5.46 -29.54 0.55
N LEU A 224 5.38 -30.83 0.90
CA LEU A 224 6.53 -31.73 0.93
C LEU A 224 7.21 -31.89 -0.44
N LYS A 225 6.43 -31.96 -1.51
CA LYS A 225 7.00 -32.03 -2.88
C LYS A 225 7.74 -30.76 -3.28
N ALA A 226 7.25 -29.59 -2.90
CA ALA A 226 7.91 -28.33 -3.16
C ALA A 226 9.17 -28.19 -2.25
N TRP A 227 9.04 -28.53 -0.98
CA TRP A 227 10.13 -28.43 0.01
C TRP A 227 11.29 -29.36 -0.27
N ASN A 228 11.03 -30.60 -0.65
CA ASN A 228 12.07 -31.58 -0.92
C ASN A 228 12.64 -31.52 -2.33
N ASN A 229 12.41 -30.43 -3.10
CA ASN A 229 13.02 -30.24 -4.39
C ASN A 229 14.48 -29.75 -4.19
N PRO A 230 15.49 -30.60 -4.50
CA PRO A 230 16.89 -30.28 -4.20
C PRO A 230 17.44 -29.08 -4.96
N ASN A 231 16.79 -28.69 -6.06
CA ASN A 231 17.23 -27.56 -6.90
C ASN A 231 16.73 -26.21 -6.38
N ASP A 232 15.86 -26.19 -5.37
CA ASP A 232 15.15 -24.99 -4.91
C ASP A 232 15.35 -24.67 -3.42
N MET A 233 16.19 -25.42 -2.70
CA MET A 233 16.31 -25.30 -1.23
C MET A 233 16.77 -23.89 -0.80
N GLU A 234 17.78 -23.31 -1.46
CA GLU A 234 18.24 -21.94 -1.12
C GLU A 234 17.12 -20.91 -1.33
N ARG A 235 16.39 -21.03 -2.43
CA ARG A 235 15.24 -20.17 -2.73
C ARG A 235 14.13 -20.34 -1.69
N LEU A 236 13.82 -21.58 -1.31
CA LEU A 236 12.78 -21.87 -0.33
C LEU A 236 13.08 -21.25 1.04
N LEU A 237 14.32 -21.28 1.49
CA LEU A 237 14.74 -20.64 2.74
C LEU A 237 14.64 -19.10 2.68
N MET A 238 14.73 -18.49 1.51
CA MET A 238 14.51 -17.06 1.32
C MET A 238 13.01 -16.70 1.31
N VAL A 239 12.17 -17.57 0.78
CA VAL A 239 10.72 -17.35 0.59
C VAL A 239 9.93 -17.71 1.84
N TYR A 240 10.36 -18.76 2.55
CA TYR A 240 9.76 -19.24 3.80
C TYR A 240 10.74 -19.04 4.95
N THR A 241 10.58 -17.96 5.70
CA THR A 241 11.52 -17.53 6.77
C THR A 241 11.09 -17.93 8.17
N ALA A 242 9.92 -18.61 8.30
CA ALA A 242 9.50 -19.12 9.61
C ALA A 242 10.33 -20.33 10.05
N PRO A 243 10.60 -20.49 11.36
CA PRO A 243 11.33 -21.65 11.86
C PRO A 243 10.51 -22.92 11.68
N VAL A 244 11.09 -23.94 11.04
CA VAL A 244 10.52 -25.27 10.93
C VAL A 244 10.95 -26.10 12.14
N ARG A 245 10.02 -26.50 12.99
CA ARG A 245 10.30 -27.12 14.31
C ARG A 245 9.91 -28.59 14.40
N ASN A 246 9.43 -29.19 13.31
CA ASN A 246 9.01 -30.60 13.33
C ASN A 246 10.13 -31.54 12.87
N GLU A 247 10.01 -32.83 13.23
CA GLU A 247 10.98 -33.87 12.88
C GLU A 247 11.11 -34.12 11.37
N ILE A 248 10.12 -33.71 10.59
CA ILE A 248 10.10 -33.89 9.12
C ILE A 248 10.97 -32.84 8.44
N GLY A 249 11.31 -31.75 9.12
CA GLY A 249 12.13 -30.66 8.59
C GLY A 249 11.45 -29.83 7.48
N ALA A 250 10.11 -29.92 7.37
CA ALA A 250 9.29 -29.16 6.41
C ALA A 250 8.10 -28.50 7.13
N PRO A 251 7.54 -27.39 6.63
CA PRO A 251 6.36 -26.78 7.22
C PRO A 251 5.17 -27.74 7.27
N THR A 252 4.47 -27.80 8.41
CA THR A 252 3.17 -28.47 8.49
C THR A 252 2.11 -27.71 7.70
N PRO A 253 1.01 -28.33 7.28
CA PRO A 253 -0.11 -27.62 6.63
C PRO A 253 -0.59 -26.39 7.38
N THR A 254 -0.71 -26.50 8.70
CA THR A 254 -1.11 -25.41 9.60
C THR A 254 -0.11 -24.25 9.60
N GLU A 255 1.17 -24.55 9.84
CA GLU A 255 2.24 -23.54 9.83
C GLU A 255 2.31 -22.82 8.47
N PHE A 256 2.18 -23.58 7.41
CA PHE A 256 2.25 -23.07 6.03
C PHE A 256 1.14 -22.07 5.72
N ILE A 257 -0.13 -22.42 5.97
CA ILE A 257 -1.25 -21.54 5.63
C ILE A 257 -1.28 -20.29 6.52
N HIS A 258 -0.89 -20.40 7.80
CA HIS A 258 -0.78 -19.25 8.70
C HIS A 258 0.34 -18.31 8.29
N TYR A 259 1.52 -18.85 7.97
CA TYR A 259 2.65 -18.04 7.52
C TYR A 259 2.29 -17.17 6.32
N TYR A 260 1.69 -17.76 5.29
CA TYR A 260 1.32 -17.00 4.09
C TYR A 260 0.12 -16.08 4.31
N ALA A 261 -0.85 -16.47 5.12
CA ALA A 261 -1.95 -15.59 5.50
C ALA A 261 -1.44 -14.34 6.23
N ASP A 262 -0.49 -14.50 7.16
CA ASP A 262 0.09 -13.41 7.93
C ASP A 262 1.04 -12.55 7.08
N LYS A 263 1.83 -13.17 6.20
CA LYS A 263 2.70 -12.46 5.25
C LYS A 263 1.87 -11.55 4.35
N ILE A 264 0.84 -12.10 3.71
CA ILE A 264 -0.02 -11.35 2.78
C ILE A 264 -0.82 -10.28 3.53
N ARG A 265 -1.31 -10.55 4.75
CA ARG A 265 -2.05 -9.57 5.56
C ARG A 265 -1.21 -8.37 5.96
N ARG A 266 0.10 -8.56 6.18
CA ARG A 266 1.03 -7.46 6.48
C ARG A 266 1.31 -6.57 5.27
N ASP A 267 1.25 -7.15 4.08
CA ASP A 267 1.55 -6.48 2.82
C ASP A 267 0.30 -5.83 2.18
N MET A 268 -0.89 -6.03 2.77
CA MET A 268 -2.17 -5.45 2.34
C MET A 268 -2.49 -4.14 3.07
#